data_25e0fd3d2caeaa80e09b743767ecfc58
#
_entry.id   25e0fd3d2caeaa80e09b743767ecfc58
#
_cell.length_a   1.000
_cell.length_b   1.000
_cell.length_c   1.000
_cell.angle_alpha   90.00
_cell.angle_beta   90.00
_cell.angle_gamma   90.00
#
_symmetry.space_group_name_H-M   'P 1'
#
loop_
_entity.id
_entity.type
_entity.pdbx_description
1 polymer ?
#
loop_
_entity_poly.entity_id
_entity_poly.type
_entity_poly.pdbx_seq_one_letter_code
_entity_poly.pdbx_strand_id
1 'polypeptide(L)'
;MLLIMKRLEELDFSALMDVYIEGNLEKAEEYGDGGLLRAEREFRDYLREDFFRQRDAFYAVWEEKGRYVSALRLEPYQDGLLLEALETAPQHRRKGYAVKLVQAALKHAGNIKIYSHVSRKNTASLRTHEKCGFRKILDHAVYADGSVNDRCCTLLADREKR
;
A
#
# COMPACT_ATOMS: atom_id res chain seq x y z
N MET A 1 2.18 5.62 -15.70
CA MET A 1 3.44 6.32 -15.28
C MET A 1 3.57 6.25 -13.76
N LEU A 2 4.74 5.89 -13.27
CA LEU A 2 5.02 5.85 -11.83
C LEU A 2 5.21 7.27 -11.28
N LEU A 3 4.48 7.60 -10.21
CA LEU A 3 4.69 8.80 -9.41
C LEU A 3 5.19 8.39 -8.01
N ILE A 4 6.20 9.09 -7.52
CA ILE A 4 6.73 8.90 -6.16
C ILE A 4 6.54 10.18 -5.39
N MET A 5 5.85 10.10 -4.24
CA MET A 5 5.58 11.23 -3.39
C MET A 5 6.14 11.00 -1.98
N LYS A 6 6.89 11.96 -1.49
CA LYS A 6 7.52 11.94 -0.16
C LYS A 6 6.88 12.93 0.81
N ARG A 7 5.91 13.71 0.34
CA ARG A 7 5.18 14.72 1.12
C ARG A 7 3.72 14.73 0.72
N LEU A 8 2.86 15.06 1.67
CA LEU A 8 1.41 15.13 1.42
C LEU A 8 1.07 16.14 0.31
N GLU A 9 1.79 17.25 0.24
CA GLU A 9 1.55 18.32 -0.75
C GLU A 9 1.80 17.88 -2.19
N GLU A 10 2.55 16.80 -2.39
CA GLU A 10 2.82 16.24 -3.72
C GLU A 10 1.68 15.32 -4.20
N LEU A 11 0.81 14.87 -3.29
CA LEU A 11 -0.32 14.00 -3.60
C LEU A 11 -1.55 14.82 -4.02
N ASP A 12 -2.19 14.40 -5.10
CA ASP A 12 -3.59 14.75 -5.35
C ASP A 12 -4.46 13.86 -4.45
N PHE A 13 -4.85 14.39 -3.29
CA PHE A 13 -5.57 13.63 -2.28
C PHE A 13 -6.92 13.15 -2.79
N SER A 14 -7.64 13.98 -3.55
CA SER A 14 -8.93 13.59 -4.14
C SER A 14 -8.77 12.40 -5.11
N ALA A 15 -7.76 12.45 -5.97
CA ALA A 15 -7.44 11.34 -6.88
C ALA A 15 -7.04 10.07 -6.11
N LEU A 16 -6.34 10.22 -4.99
CA LEU A 16 -5.99 9.09 -4.13
C LEU A 16 -7.22 8.46 -3.50
N MET A 17 -8.21 9.27 -3.08
CA MET A 17 -9.46 8.75 -2.51
C MET A 17 -10.27 7.92 -3.50
N ASP A 18 -10.18 8.20 -4.79
CA ASP A 18 -10.80 7.36 -5.82
C ASP A 18 -10.22 5.93 -5.82
N VAL A 19 -8.92 5.78 -5.54
CA VAL A 19 -8.28 4.46 -5.43
C VAL A 19 -8.80 3.68 -4.22
N TYR A 20 -8.97 4.36 -3.08
CA TYR A 20 -9.35 3.74 -1.81
C TYR A 20 -10.84 3.80 -1.50
N ILE A 21 -11.67 4.11 -2.49
CA ILE A 21 -13.11 4.35 -2.27
C ILE A 21 -13.83 3.19 -1.58
N GLU A 22 -13.53 1.95 -1.95
CA GLU A 22 -14.21 0.78 -1.34
C GLU A 22 -13.93 0.68 0.16
N GLY A 23 -12.66 0.75 0.57
CA GLY A 23 -12.30 0.68 1.99
C GLY A 23 -12.86 1.85 2.78
N ASN A 24 -12.89 3.05 2.19
CA ASN A 24 -13.47 4.22 2.83
C ASN A 24 -15.00 4.09 2.97
N LEU A 25 -15.69 3.49 1.99
CA LEU A 25 -17.12 3.23 2.09
C LEU A 25 -17.44 2.19 3.17
N GLU A 26 -16.63 1.15 3.31
CA GLU A 26 -16.77 0.16 4.40
C GLU A 26 -16.68 0.83 5.78
N LYS A 27 -15.68 1.70 5.98
CA LYS A 27 -15.55 2.48 7.21
C LYS A 27 -16.71 3.45 7.41
N ALA A 28 -17.19 4.05 6.33
CA ALA A 28 -18.31 4.98 6.37
C ALA A 28 -19.57 4.31 6.91
N GLU A 29 -19.82 3.06 6.56
CA GLU A 29 -20.95 2.29 7.11
C GLU A 29 -20.84 2.12 8.63
N GLU A 30 -19.64 1.86 9.14
CA GLU A 30 -19.39 1.74 10.58
C GLU A 30 -19.60 3.06 11.33
N TYR A 31 -19.30 4.20 10.68
CA TYR A 31 -19.39 5.52 11.29
C TYR A 31 -20.79 6.14 11.26
N GLY A 32 -21.66 5.69 10.36
CA GLY A 32 -22.99 6.27 10.17
C GLY A 32 -22.97 7.55 9.33
N ASP A 33 -23.86 8.51 9.64
CA ASP A 33 -24.00 9.75 8.88
C ASP A 33 -22.70 10.55 8.80
N GLY A 34 -22.37 11.03 7.59
CA GLY A 34 -21.11 11.74 7.35
C GLY A 34 -19.87 10.88 7.42
N GLY A 35 -20.02 9.54 7.43
CA GLY A 35 -18.96 8.58 7.63
C GLY A 35 -17.87 8.62 6.56
N LEU A 36 -18.23 8.87 5.29
CA LEU A 36 -17.25 8.95 4.21
C LEU A 36 -16.30 10.13 4.41
N LEU A 37 -16.81 11.31 4.70
CA LEU A 37 -15.98 12.48 5.00
C LEU A 37 -15.08 12.24 6.21
N ARG A 38 -15.59 11.56 7.22
CA ARG A 38 -14.80 11.19 8.39
C ARG A 38 -13.68 10.22 8.04
N ALA A 39 -13.96 9.17 7.27
CA ALA A 39 -12.96 8.20 6.84
C ALA A 39 -11.85 8.86 6.02
N GLU A 40 -12.21 9.73 5.07
CA GLU A 40 -11.25 10.45 4.25
C GLU A 40 -10.40 11.43 5.09
N ARG A 41 -11.00 12.12 6.05
CA ARG A 41 -10.29 13.03 6.94
C ARG A 41 -9.30 12.28 7.84
N GLU A 42 -9.69 11.16 8.42
CA GLU A 42 -8.81 10.32 9.24
C GLU A 42 -7.65 9.77 8.41
N PHE A 43 -7.90 9.39 7.16
CA PHE A 43 -6.86 8.96 6.23
C PHE A 43 -5.84 10.09 5.98
N ARG A 44 -6.33 11.28 5.70
CA ARG A 44 -5.49 12.47 5.47
C ARG A 44 -4.65 12.83 6.70
N ASP A 45 -5.29 12.82 7.87
CA ASP A 45 -4.62 13.11 9.14
C ASP A 45 -3.52 12.09 9.42
N TYR A 46 -3.77 10.81 9.19
CA TYR A 46 -2.75 9.75 9.30
C TYR A 46 -1.55 10.01 8.38
N LEU A 47 -1.80 10.35 7.12
CA LEU A 47 -0.72 10.64 6.18
C LEU A 47 0.11 11.84 6.64
N ARG A 48 -0.54 12.90 7.12
CA ARG A 48 0.12 14.14 7.54
C ARG A 48 0.89 13.96 8.85
N GLU A 49 0.28 13.32 9.84
CA GLU A 49 0.77 13.29 11.21
C GLU A 49 1.69 12.12 11.51
N ASP A 50 1.53 11.01 10.79
CA ASP A 50 2.29 9.78 11.02
C ASP A 50 3.14 9.38 9.82
N PHE A 51 2.52 9.06 8.70
CA PHE A 51 3.19 8.43 7.58
C PHE A 51 4.31 9.29 6.97
N PHE A 52 3.99 10.51 6.53
CA PHE A 52 4.97 11.38 5.87
C PHE A 52 5.98 12.02 6.82
N ARG A 53 5.83 11.86 8.12
CA ARG A 53 6.85 12.25 9.09
C ARG A 53 7.99 11.25 9.17
N GLN A 54 7.80 10.04 8.71
CA GLN A 54 8.84 9.02 8.66
C GLN A 54 9.81 9.32 7.52
N ARG A 55 11.11 9.30 7.81
CA ARG A 55 12.14 9.79 6.92
C ARG A 55 12.16 9.11 5.55
N ASP A 56 12.09 7.82 5.46
CA ASP A 56 12.23 7.09 4.20
C ASP A 56 10.90 6.58 3.66
N ALA A 57 9.78 7.10 4.20
CA ALA A 57 8.46 6.74 3.76
C ALA A 57 8.09 7.46 2.44
N PHE A 58 7.42 6.74 1.56
CA PHE A 58 6.92 7.33 0.32
C PHE A 58 5.67 6.61 -0.19
N TYR A 59 4.86 7.36 -0.91
CA TYR A 59 3.75 6.83 -1.68
C TYR A 59 4.20 6.56 -3.11
N ALA A 60 3.79 5.43 -3.67
CA ALA A 60 3.95 5.11 -5.08
C ALA A 60 2.56 4.99 -5.71
N VAL A 61 2.35 5.69 -6.81
CA VAL A 61 1.09 5.72 -7.53
C VAL A 61 1.34 5.43 -9.00
N TRP A 62 0.46 4.62 -9.61
CA TRP A 62 0.43 4.48 -11.06
C TRP A 62 -0.64 5.40 -11.63
N GLU A 63 -0.21 6.31 -12.48
CA GLU A 63 -1.08 7.28 -13.14
C GLU A 63 -1.28 6.90 -14.60
N GLU A 64 -2.53 6.93 -15.05
CA GLU A 64 -2.92 6.79 -16.45
C GLU A 64 -3.86 7.93 -16.83
N LYS A 65 -3.50 8.67 -17.88
CA LYS A 65 -4.31 9.78 -18.44
C LYS A 65 -4.76 10.79 -17.35
N GLY A 66 -3.85 11.13 -16.44
CA GLY A 66 -4.11 12.10 -15.38
C GLY A 66 -4.93 11.54 -14.21
N ARG A 67 -5.16 10.25 -14.13
CA ARG A 67 -5.91 9.60 -13.04
C ARG A 67 -5.03 8.63 -12.26
N TYR A 68 -5.20 8.58 -10.96
CA TYR A 68 -4.58 7.56 -10.13
C TYR A 68 -5.36 6.26 -10.30
N VAL A 69 -4.70 5.21 -10.78
CA VAL A 69 -5.36 3.92 -11.00
C VAL A 69 -4.97 2.87 -9.98
N SER A 70 -3.77 2.95 -9.41
CA SER A 70 -3.31 2.06 -8.35
C SER A 70 -2.34 2.80 -7.45
N ALA A 71 -2.32 2.44 -6.17
CA ALA A 71 -1.47 3.09 -5.18
C ALA A 71 -0.97 2.08 -4.14
N LEU A 72 0.18 2.37 -3.56
CA LEU A 72 0.74 1.68 -2.41
C LEU A 72 1.63 2.65 -1.65
N ARG A 73 1.96 2.30 -0.41
CA ARG A 73 2.94 3.06 0.35
C ARG A 73 4.01 2.16 0.94
N LEU A 74 5.16 2.72 1.13
CA LEU A 74 6.31 2.06 1.74
C LEU A 74 6.81 2.89 2.91
N GLU A 75 7.05 2.24 4.04
CA GLU A 75 7.59 2.87 5.25
C GLU A 75 8.69 2.02 5.87
N PRO A 76 9.58 2.61 6.66
CA PRO A 76 10.62 1.84 7.34
C PRO A 76 10.04 0.71 8.19
N TYR A 77 10.63 -0.47 8.07
CA TYR A 77 10.22 -1.67 8.79
C TYR A 77 11.42 -2.60 8.92
N GLN A 78 11.79 -2.93 10.16
CA GLN A 78 12.94 -3.79 10.44
C GLN A 78 14.21 -3.36 9.66
N ASP A 79 14.81 -4.24 8.89
CA ASP A 79 16.02 -3.97 8.10
C ASP A 79 15.71 -3.55 6.64
N GLY A 80 14.50 -3.11 6.38
CA GLY A 80 14.05 -2.69 5.05
C GLY A 80 12.85 -1.79 5.09
N LEU A 81 11.91 -2.01 4.18
CA LEU A 81 10.65 -1.27 4.08
C LEU A 81 9.47 -2.23 4.12
N LEU A 82 8.33 -1.75 4.60
CA LEU A 82 7.04 -2.45 4.55
C LEU A 82 6.19 -1.84 3.43
N LEU A 83 5.81 -2.68 2.48
CA LEU A 83 4.81 -2.34 1.46
C LEU A 83 3.43 -2.59 2.05
N GLU A 84 2.57 -1.59 1.99
CA GLU A 84 1.24 -1.65 2.56
C GLU A 84 0.24 -0.84 1.73
N ALA A 85 -1.04 -1.03 2.03
CA ALA A 85 -2.14 -0.31 1.41
C ALA A 85 -2.13 -0.40 -0.14
N LEU A 86 -1.71 -1.53 -0.69
CA LEU A 86 -1.81 -1.77 -2.13
C LEU A 86 -3.28 -1.87 -2.53
N GLU A 87 -3.69 -0.99 -3.42
CA GLU A 87 -5.06 -0.94 -3.92
C GLU A 87 -5.09 -0.50 -5.39
N THR A 88 -6.06 -1.01 -6.12
CA THR A 88 -6.36 -0.56 -7.48
C THR A 88 -7.78 -0.03 -7.50
N ALA A 89 -7.99 1.13 -8.11
CA ALA A 89 -9.34 1.71 -8.23
C ALA A 89 -10.28 0.67 -8.88
N PRO A 90 -11.52 0.54 -8.39
CA PRO A 90 -12.43 -0.54 -8.81
C PRO A 90 -12.59 -0.69 -10.32
N GLN A 91 -12.74 0.43 -11.03
CA GLN A 91 -12.94 0.44 -12.48
C GLN A 91 -11.67 0.10 -13.28
N HIS A 92 -10.51 0.01 -12.63
CA HIS A 92 -9.23 -0.28 -13.27
C HIS A 92 -8.67 -1.65 -12.90
N ARG A 93 -9.42 -2.47 -12.17
CA ARG A 93 -8.99 -3.82 -11.77
C ARG A 93 -8.90 -4.79 -12.96
N ARG A 94 -8.14 -5.86 -12.77
CA ARG A 94 -7.90 -6.93 -13.75
C ARG A 94 -7.20 -6.47 -15.04
N LYS A 95 -6.46 -5.36 -14.96
CA LYS A 95 -5.68 -4.81 -16.08
C LYS A 95 -4.17 -4.88 -15.83
N GLY A 96 -3.75 -5.50 -14.72
CA GLY A 96 -2.35 -5.67 -14.37
C GLY A 96 -1.67 -4.45 -13.73
N TYR A 97 -2.42 -3.43 -13.34
CA TYR A 97 -1.84 -2.21 -12.76
C TYR A 97 -1.16 -2.45 -11.40
N ALA A 98 -1.72 -3.32 -10.56
CA ALA A 98 -1.10 -3.65 -9.28
C ALA A 98 0.30 -4.26 -9.48
N VAL A 99 0.43 -5.20 -10.40
CA VAL A 99 1.74 -5.82 -10.71
C VAL A 99 2.71 -4.77 -11.26
N LYS A 100 2.27 -3.93 -12.20
CA LYS A 100 3.11 -2.85 -12.76
C LYS A 100 3.61 -1.90 -11.67
N LEU A 101 2.70 -1.50 -10.79
CA LEU A 101 3.03 -0.58 -9.70
C LEU A 101 4.03 -1.19 -8.72
N VAL A 102 3.78 -2.43 -8.26
CA VAL A 102 4.67 -3.11 -7.32
C VAL A 102 6.05 -3.28 -7.93
N GLN A 103 6.15 -3.77 -9.16
CA GLN A 103 7.44 -3.93 -9.84
C GLN A 103 8.19 -2.60 -9.97
N ALA A 104 7.49 -1.53 -10.33
CA ALA A 104 8.09 -0.20 -10.45
C ALA A 104 8.55 0.34 -9.09
N ALA A 105 7.75 0.16 -8.04
CA ALA A 105 8.11 0.56 -6.68
C ALA A 105 9.32 -0.21 -6.15
N LEU A 106 9.39 -1.52 -6.40
CA LEU A 106 10.55 -2.34 -6.03
C LEU A 106 11.82 -1.87 -6.74
N LYS A 107 11.71 -1.54 -8.03
CA LYS A 107 12.82 -1.01 -8.81
C LYS A 107 13.29 0.34 -8.26
N HIS A 108 12.35 1.21 -7.92
CA HIS A 108 12.65 2.53 -7.32
C HIS A 108 13.35 2.39 -5.97
N ALA A 109 12.88 1.46 -5.12
CA ALA A 109 13.44 1.22 -3.81
C ALA A 109 14.88 0.64 -3.85
N GLY A 110 15.27 0.01 -4.96
CA GLY A 110 16.62 -0.53 -5.12
C GLY A 110 16.83 -1.88 -4.44
N ASN A 111 18.06 -2.12 -3.96
CA ASN A 111 18.48 -3.41 -3.39
C ASN A 111 18.24 -3.51 -1.88
N ILE A 112 17.05 -3.15 -1.44
CA ILE A 112 16.65 -3.29 -0.04
C ILE A 112 15.56 -4.34 0.09
N LYS A 113 15.43 -4.90 1.30
CA LYS A 113 14.37 -5.85 1.61
C LYS A 113 13.03 -5.14 1.67
N ILE A 114 12.03 -5.70 1.00
CA ILE A 114 10.67 -5.21 1.06
C ILE A 114 9.78 -6.29 1.67
N TYR A 115 9.20 -5.97 2.81
CA TYR A 115 8.23 -6.82 3.51
C TYR A 115 6.82 -6.42 3.10
N SER A 116 5.87 -7.33 3.26
CA SER A 116 4.45 -7.03 3.11
C SER A 116 3.62 -7.94 4.01
N HIS A 117 2.60 -7.39 4.65
CA HIS A 117 1.62 -8.16 5.42
C HIS A 117 0.36 -8.30 4.58
N VAL A 118 -0.03 -9.53 4.29
CA VAL A 118 -1.18 -9.80 3.41
C VAL A 118 -2.12 -10.78 4.11
N SER A 119 -3.41 -10.46 4.11
CA SER A 119 -4.43 -11.37 4.62
C SER A 119 -4.39 -12.69 3.86
N ARG A 120 -4.43 -13.81 4.59
CA ARG A 120 -4.45 -15.15 4.01
C ARG A 120 -5.64 -15.39 3.07
N LYS A 121 -6.72 -14.63 3.27
CA LYS A 121 -7.93 -14.71 2.44
C LYS A 121 -7.86 -13.84 1.19
N ASN A 122 -6.90 -12.93 1.11
CA ASN A 122 -6.74 -12.04 -0.03
C ASN A 122 -5.92 -12.71 -1.13
N THR A 123 -6.53 -13.64 -1.83
CA THR A 123 -5.89 -14.42 -2.90
C THR A 123 -5.36 -13.54 -4.02
N ALA A 124 -6.09 -12.49 -4.40
CA ALA A 124 -5.66 -11.58 -5.46
C ALA A 124 -4.37 -10.86 -5.09
N SER A 125 -4.26 -10.35 -3.87
CA SER A 125 -3.05 -9.69 -3.37
C SER A 125 -1.88 -10.67 -3.26
N LEU A 126 -2.11 -11.88 -2.73
CA LEU A 126 -1.08 -12.92 -2.65
C LEU A 126 -0.50 -13.26 -4.04
N ARG A 127 -1.35 -13.40 -5.05
CA ARG A 127 -0.91 -13.65 -6.43
C ARG A 127 -0.12 -12.49 -7.02
N THR A 128 -0.56 -11.26 -6.77
CA THR A 128 0.16 -10.06 -7.21
C THR A 128 1.56 -10.02 -6.61
N HIS A 129 1.67 -10.24 -5.31
CA HIS A 129 2.97 -10.29 -4.62
C HIS A 129 3.87 -11.40 -5.17
N GLU A 130 3.33 -12.60 -5.35
CA GLU A 130 4.07 -13.74 -5.90
C GLU A 130 4.64 -13.43 -7.30
N LYS A 131 3.83 -12.83 -8.18
CA LYS A 131 4.28 -12.40 -9.52
C LYS A 131 5.40 -11.36 -9.45
N CYS A 132 5.49 -10.60 -8.39
CA CYS A 132 6.51 -9.57 -8.19
C CYS A 132 7.74 -10.08 -7.42
N GLY A 133 7.83 -11.38 -7.14
CA GLY A 133 9.00 -12.00 -6.52
C GLY A 133 8.96 -12.05 -5.00
N PHE A 134 7.81 -11.81 -4.38
CA PHE A 134 7.64 -12.02 -2.94
C PHE A 134 7.47 -13.51 -2.63
N ARG A 135 7.98 -13.92 -1.47
CA ARG A 135 7.78 -15.26 -0.90
C ARG A 135 7.31 -15.14 0.56
N LYS A 136 6.52 -16.09 1.00
CA LYS A 136 6.09 -16.14 2.39
C LYS A 136 7.26 -16.56 3.29
N ILE A 137 7.47 -15.81 4.36
CA ILE A 137 8.50 -16.09 5.37
C ILE A 137 7.91 -16.38 6.75
N LEU A 138 6.72 -15.87 7.05
CA LEU A 138 6.00 -16.13 8.31
C LEU A 138 4.52 -16.34 8.05
N ASP A 139 3.89 -17.20 8.85
CA ASP A 139 2.44 -17.45 8.80
C ASP A 139 1.60 -16.40 9.54
N HIS A 140 2.24 -15.38 10.07
CA HIS A 140 1.62 -14.28 10.81
C HIS A 140 2.32 -12.97 10.47
N ALA A 141 1.68 -11.84 10.81
CA ALA A 141 2.30 -10.53 10.72
C ALA A 141 2.76 -10.07 12.10
N VAL A 142 3.93 -9.43 12.16
CA VAL A 142 4.45 -8.78 13.36
C VAL A 142 4.52 -7.28 13.08
N TYR A 143 3.78 -6.48 13.84
CA TYR A 143 3.77 -5.04 13.69
C TYR A 143 4.94 -4.38 14.42
N ALA A 144 5.18 -3.10 14.15
CA ALA A 144 6.29 -2.34 14.74
C ALA A 144 6.25 -2.30 16.26
N ASP A 145 5.06 -2.35 16.87
CA ASP A 145 4.86 -2.39 18.33
C ASP A 145 5.04 -3.79 18.94
N GLY A 146 5.37 -4.80 18.12
CA GLY A 146 5.52 -6.19 18.54
C GLY A 146 4.23 -7.00 18.57
N SER A 147 3.07 -6.39 18.30
CA SER A 147 1.81 -7.12 18.23
C SER A 147 1.79 -8.06 17.02
N VAL A 148 1.03 -9.15 17.13
CA VAL A 148 0.96 -10.22 16.14
C VAL A 148 -0.46 -10.31 15.58
N ASN A 149 -0.57 -10.48 14.26
CA ASN A 149 -1.83 -10.74 13.58
C ASN A 149 -1.78 -12.08 12.84
N ASP A 150 -2.50 -13.07 13.36
CA ASP A 150 -2.55 -14.42 12.79
C ASP A 150 -3.39 -14.52 11.51
N ARG A 151 -4.14 -13.49 11.16
CA ARG A 151 -4.96 -13.47 9.94
C ARG A 151 -4.16 -13.11 8.70
N CYS A 152 -2.97 -12.54 8.89
CA CYS A 152 -2.08 -12.17 7.81
C CYS A 152 -0.84 -13.05 7.81
N CYS A 153 -0.20 -13.20 6.67
CA CYS A 153 1.15 -13.72 6.56
C CYS A 153 2.13 -12.59 6.25
N THR A 154 3.41 -12.83 6.48
CA THR A 154 4.48 -11.92 6.09
C THR A 154 5.16 -12.43 4.84
N LEU A 155 5.26 -11.57 3.84
CA LEU A 155 5.94 -11.82 2.58
C LEU A 155 7.22 -10.98 2.50
N LEU A 156 8.21 -11.46 1.78
CA LEU A 156 9.48 -10.79 1.58
C LEU A 156 9.91 -10.83 0.12
N ALA A 157 10.26 -9.68 -0.42
CA ALA A 157 11.04 -9.56 -1.65
C ALA A 157 12.48 -9.18 -1.26
N ASP A 158 13.39 -10.16 -1.33
CA ASP A 158 14.80 -9.97 -1.03
C ASP A 158 15.56 -9.93 -2.35
N ARG A 159 16.05 -8.77 -2.70
CA ARG A 159 16.71 -8.53 -3.99
C ARG A 159 18.23 -8.70 -3.95
N GLU A 160 18.81 -8.85 -2.77
CA GLU A 160 20.26 -9.08 -2.63
C GLU A 160 20.68 -10.46 -3.13
N LYS A 161 19.73 -11.39 -3.26
CA LYS A 161 19.98 -12.78 -3.66
C LYS A 161 19.70 -13.07 -5.14
N ARG A 162 19.56 -12.05 -5.96
CA ARG A 162 19.36 -12.24 -7.40
C ARG A 162 20.64 -12.07 -8.19
#